data_3d1759b45e4898a47cc77889fcf1b515
#
_entry.id   3d1759b45e4898a47cc77889fcf1b515
#
_cell.length_a   1.000
_cell.length_b   1.000
_cell.length_c   1.000
_cell.angle_alpha   90.00
_cell.angle_beta   90.00
_cell.angle_gamma   90.00
#
_symmetry.space_group_name_H-M   'P 1'
#
loop_
_entity.id
_entity.type
_entity.pdbx_description
1 polymer ?
#
loop_
_entity_poly.entity_id
_entity_poly.type
_entity_poly.pdbx_seq_one_letter_code
_entity_poly.pdbx_strand_id
1 'polypeptide(L)'
;YLILSSVCISTFVGGNVAAQDVIEIQPLFEYPTAPEELNSLADKSDYLVEHFWDSMNFKNKTTVDQTALNHAFRVYTAPLRWANRDKALVSVNKLIESIQKNPALFIQFTKAAEENMYGPRAEVWVDEVYVQFLKAFVKNKKVQEERKNKYRKQLQQLESCLVGAKAPGFEFENIKGTTSSYFPMSTVTMLIFGNPKDTDWRLARLRMETNVSLSQAVDKGKVNILYILPEKIENWQSEVSNYPSDWTIGCSEGVKDIYDMRVDPSIYVVGSDGNIFMKNVPLETAVNSVVDLVK
;
A
#
# COMPACT_ATOMS: atom_id res chain seq x y z
N TYR A 1 15.66 -0.99 -24.90
CA TYR A 1 15.78 -2.45 -24.64
C TYR A 1 15.49 -2.70 -23.17
N LEU A 2 14.25 -3.01 -22.82
CA LEU A 2 13.88 -3.60 -21.53
C LEU A 2 13.48 -5.04 -21.83
N ILE A 3 14.53 -5.86 -22.05
CA ILE A 3 14.44 -7.31 -21.93
C ILE A 3 14.53 -7.56 -20.43
N LEU A 4 13.45 -8.06 -19.83
CA LEU A 4 13.50 -8.73 -18.53
C LEU A 4 14.24 -10.06 -18.70
N SER A 5 15.50 -10.00 -19.04
CA SER A 5 16.43 -11.12 -18.92
C SER A 5 16.99 -11.10 -17.52
N SER A 6 16.81 -12.19 -16.82
CA SER A 6 17.48 -12.57 -15.58
C SER A 6 18.96 -12.16 -15.62
N VAL A 7 19.32 -11.09 -14.90
CA VAL A 7 20.75 -10.75 -14.71
C VAL A 7 21.26 -11.58 -13.55
N CYS A 8 21.90 -12.69 -13.87
CA CYS A 8 22.80 -13.37 -12.94
C CYS A 8 24.10 -12.58 -12.85
N ILE A 9 24.32 -11.85 -11.76
CA ILE A 9 25.67 -11.37 -11.41
C ILE A 9 26.39 -12.50 -10.69
N SER A 10 27.25 -13.20 -11.42
CA SER A 10 28.17 -14.18 -10.85
C SER A 10 29.47 -13.47 -10.45
N THR A 11 29.65 -13.23 -9.15
CA THR A 11 31.01 -13.01 -8.59
C THR A 11 31.62 -14.36 -8.24
N PHE A 12 32.68 -14.72 -8.95
CA PHE A 12 33.49 -15.90 -8.67
C PHE A 12 34.24 -15.75 -7.34
N VAL A 13 33.83 -16.51 -6.33
CA VAL A 13 34.69 -16.91 -5.23
C VAL A 13 34.57 -18.44 -5.13
N GLY A 14 35.69 -19.14 -5.29
CA GLY A 14 35.72 -20.59 -5.34
C GLY A 14 35.26 -21.22 -4.01
N GLY A 15 34.19 -21.95 -4.09
CA GLY A 15 33.66 -22.87 -3.09
C GLY A 15 32.50 -23.61 -3.76
N ASN A 16 32.46 -24.94 -3.63
CA ASN A 16 31.41 -25.80 -4.16
C ASN A 16 30.01 -25.31 -3.63
N VAL A 17 29.39 -24.41 -4.35
CA VAL A 17 27.96 -24.09 -4.17
C VAL A 17 27.21 -25.08 -5.05
N ALA A 18 26.44 -25.96 -4.42
CA ALA A 18 25.48 -26.81 -5.13
C ALA A 18 24.63 -25.88 -6.00
N ALA A 19 24.55 -26.17 -7.29
CA ALA A 19 23.64 -25.45 -8.18
C ALA A 19 22.22 -25.54 -7.59
N GLN A 20 21.67 -24.40 -7.12
CA GLN A 20 20.27 -24.34 -6.84
C GLN A 20 19.55 -24.50 -8.18
N ASP A 21 18.77 -25.57 -8.32
CA ASP A 21 17.89 -25.74 -9.47
C ASP A 21 17.01 -24.49 -9.56
N VAL A 22 17.25 -23.65 -10.53
CA VAL A 22 16.39 -22.54 -10.87
C VAL A 22 15.10 -23.15 -11.40
N ILE A 23 14.06 -23.23 -10.56
CA ILE A 23 12.74 -23.69 -10.99
C ILE A 23 12.21 -22.64 -12.00
N GLU A 24 12.30 -22.98 -13.29
CA GLU A 24 11.74 -22.15 -14.34
C GLU A 24 10.22 -22.20 -14.25
N ILE A 25 9.60 -21.10 -13.83
CA ILE A 25 8.15 -20.98 -13.75
C ILE A 25 7.61 -20.78 -15.15
N GLN A 26 6.88 -21.77 -15.67
CA GLN A 26 6.20 -21.64 -16.95
C GLN A 26 5.09 -20.58 -16.84
N PRO A 27 5.08 -19.57 -17.73
CA PRO A 27 4.04 -18.54 -17.70
C PRO A 27 2.65 -19.14 -18.01
N LEU A 28 1.63 -18.58 -17.37
CA LEU A 28 0.25 -19.05 -17.47
C LEU A 28 -0.33 -18.84 -18.90
N PHE A 29 0.19 -17.88 -19.60
CA PHE A 29 -0.10 -17.49 -21.01
C PHE A 29 1.06 -16.62 -21.51
N GLU A 30 1.07 -16.31 -22.79
CA GLU A 30 2.06 -15.39 -23.39
C GLU A 30 1.76 -13.94 -22.94
N TYR A 31 2.72 -13.31 -22.24
CA TYR A 31 2.56 -11.94 -21.76
C TYR A 31 2.80 -10.94 -22.90
N PRO A 32 2.06 -9.81 -22.91
CA PRO A 32 2.22 -8.80 -23.93
C PRO A 32 3.59 -8.12 -23.85
N THR A 33 4.09 -7.72 -25.03
CA THR A 33 5.26 -6.85 -25.14
C THR A 33 4.79 -5.51 -25.68
N ALA A 34 5.25 -4.42 -25.06
CA ALA A 34 4.89 -3.08 -25.52
C ALA A 34 5.51 -2.80 -26.91
N PRO A 35 4.76 -2.22 -27.86
CA PRO A 35 5.28 -1.82 -29.17
C PRO A 35 6.50 -0.90 -29.05
N GLU A 36 7.45 -1.04 -29.99
CA GLU A 36 8.70 -0.26 -30.00
C GLU A 36 8.45 1.24 -30.24
N GLU A 37 7.35 1.56 -30.91
CA GLU A 37 6.92 2.93 -31.23
C GLU A 37 6.51 3.74 -29.98
N LEU A 38 6.15 3.06 -28.88
CA LEU A 38 5.86 3.72 -27.63
C LEU A 38 7.17 4.14 -26.94
N ASN A 39 7.38 5.45 -26.79
CA ASN A 39 8.65 5.98 -26.32
C ASN A 39 8.67 6.23 -24.81
N SER A 40 7.54 6.62 -24.21
CA SER A 40 7.49 6.92 -22.78
C SER A 40 7.26 5.65 -21.93
N LEU A 41 7.78 5.67 -20.70
CA LEU A 41 7.53 4.61 -19.73
C LEU A 41 6.04 4.53 -19.39
N ALA A 42 5.35 5.67 -19.32
CA ALA A 42 3.91 5.73 -19.05
C ALA A 42 3.10 5.06 -20.17
N ASP A 43 3.36 5.39 -21.46
CA ASP A 43 2.63 4.79 -22.58
C ASP A 43 2.87 3.28 -22.67
N LYS A 44 4.11 2.82 -22.45
CA LYS A 44 4.44 1.39 -22.40
C LYS A 44 3.71 0.70 -21.25
N SER A 45 3.67 1.33 -20.08
CA SER A 45 2.97 0.80 -18.91
C SER A 45 1.46 0.73 -19.13
N ASP A 46 0.89 1.75 -19.73
CA ASP A 46 -0.53 1.78 -20.12
C ASP A 46 -0.87 0.61 -21.05
N TYR A 47 -0.09 0.45 -22.11
CA TYR A 47 -0.29 -0.66 -23.07
C TYR A 47 -0.21 -2.02 -22.37
N LEU A 48 0.84 -2.25 -21.57
CA LEU A 48 1.02 -3.51 -20.86
C LEU A 48 -0.16 -3.81 -19.93
N VAL A 49 -0.63 -2.82 -19.18
CA VAL A 49 -1.75 -2.98 -18.26
C VAL A 49 -3.06 -3.26 -18.99
N GLU A 50 -3.33 -2.54 -20.07
CA GLU A 50 -4.57 -2.70 -20.86
C GLU A 50 -4.66 -4.06 -21.56
N HIS A 51 -3.53 -4.61 -22.03
CA HIS A 51 -3.46 -5.84 -22.85
C HIS A 51 -2.97 -7.06 -22.09
N PHE A 52 -2.64 -6.94 -20.79
CA PHE A 52 -1.98 -8.02 -20.05
C PHE A 52 -2.74 -9.34 -20.10
N TRP A 53 -4.07 -9.29 -19.91
CA TRP A 53 -4.90 -10.47 -19.81
C TRP A 53 -5.55 -10.91 -21.13
N ASP A 54 -5.26 -10.26 -22.25
CA ASP A 54 -5.92 -10.53 -23.55
C ASP A 54 -5.64 -11.94 -24.07
N SER A 55 -4.42 -12.47 -23.89
CA SER A 55 -4.04 -13.83 -24.30
C SER A 55 -4.52 -14.91 -23.31
N MET A 56 -5.07 -14.53 -22.15
CA MET A 56 -5.54 -15.48 -21.16
C MET A 56 -6.89 -16.08 -21.53
N ASN A 57 -6.93 -17.39 -21.79
CA ASN A 57 -8.19 -18.10 -22.04
C ASN A 57 -8.87 -18.49 -20.72
N PHE A 58 -9.95 -17.79 -20.37
CA PHE A 58 -10.76 -18.06 -19.17
C PHE A 58 -11.87 -19.10 -19.39
N LYS A 59 -12.14 -19.50 -20.65
CA LYS A 59 -13.21 -20.45 -20.96
C LYS A 59 -12.86 -21.85 -20.45
N ASN A 60 -13.84 -22.49 -19.82
CA ASN A 60 -13.73 -23.86 -19.31
C ASN A 60 -12.62 -24.12 -18.25
N LYS A 61 -11.97 -23.06 -17.73
CA LYS A 61 -11.02 -23.20 -16.63
C LYS A 61 -11.76 -23.12 -15.30
N THR A 62 -11.60 -24.15 -14.46
CA THR A 62 -12.11 -24.14 -13.09
C THR A 62 -11.04 -23.66 -12.12
N THR A 63 -9.78 -23.99 -12.38
CA THR A 63 -8.59 -23.59 -11.61
C THR A 63 -7.40 -23.44 -12.55
N VAL A 64 -6.36 -22.79 -12.07
CA VAL A 64 -5.07 -22.64 -12.75
C VAL A 64 -3.94 -22.99 -11.78
N ASP A 65 -2.72 -23.18 -12.28
CA ASP A 65 -1.56 -23.33 -11.41
C ASP A 65 -1.34 -22.04 -10.59
N GLN A 66 -1.24 -22.18 -9.27
CA GLN A 66 -1.15 -21.05 -8.34
C GLN A 66 0.19 -20.34 -8.43
N THR A 67 1.28 -21.08 -8.69
CA THR A 67 2.62 -20.50 -8.82
C THR A 67 2.73 -19.64 -10.08
N ALA A 68 2.24 -20.18 -11.22
CA ALA A 68 2.18 -19.46 -12.47
C ALA A 68 1.24 -18.25 -12.38
N LEU A 69 0.12 -18.36 -11.63
CA LEU A 69 -0.80 -17.24 -11.40
C LEU A 69 -0.14 -16.13 -10.57
N ASN A 70 0.56 -16.47 -9.50
CA ASN A 70 1.30 -15.50 -8.70
C ASN A 70 2.40 -14.81 -9.51
N HIS A 71 3.09 -15.57 -10.37
CA HIS A 71 4.05 -15.00 -11.30
C HIS A 71 3.38 -14.02 -12.28
N ALA A 72 2.23 -14.39 -12.87
CA ALA A 72 1.46 -13.50 -13.74
C ALA A 72 1.05 -12.20 -13.03
N PHE A 73 0.58 -12.29 -11.77
CA PHE A 73 0.24 -11.10 -10.99
C PHE A 73 1.46 -10.23 -10.68
N ARG A 74 2.62 -10.81 -10.37
CA ARG A 74 3.85 -10.05 -10.17
C ARG A 74 4.24 -9.26 -11.42
N VAL A 75 4.17 -9.89 -12.59
CA VAL A 75 4.45 -9.21 -13.87
C VAL A 75 3.39 -8.13 -14.17
N TYR A 76 2.10 -8.40 -13.91
CA TYR A 76 1.01 -7.44 -14.09
C TYR A 76 1.13 -6.21 -13.19
N THR A 77 1.57 -6.39 -11.94
CA THR A 77 1.64 -5.29 -10.97
C THR A 77 2.81 -4.33 -11.23
N ALA A 78 3.89 -4.80 -11.86
CA ALA A 78 5.07 -3.99 -12.11
C ALA A 78 4.78 -2.69 -12.90
N PRO A 79 4.08 -2.71 -14.05
CA PRO A 79 3.74 -1.51 -14.80
C PRO A 79 2.66 -0.63 -14.14
N LEU A 80 1.84 -1.16 -13.19
CA LEU A 80 0.78 -0.39 -12.54
C LEU A 80 1.30 0.86 -11.81
N ARG A 81 2.56 0.86 -11.41
CA ARG A 81 3.23 2.01 -10.76
C ARG A 81 3.29 3.24 -11.68
N TRP A 82 3.36 3.03 -12.99
CA TRP A 82 3.57 4.07 -13.98
C TRP A 82 2.37 4.28 -14.92
N ALA A 83 1.43 3.33 -14.89
CA ALA A 83 0.25 3.37 -15.74
C ALA A 83 -0.76 4.41 -15.28
N ASN A 84 -1.54 4.90 -16.23
CA ASN A 84 -2.69 5.74 -15.95
C ASN A 84 -3.71 4.97 -15.08
N ARG A 85 -4.15 5.62 -14.00
CA ARG A 85 -5.06 5.03 -13.00
C ARG A 85 -6.36 4.52 -13.63
N ASP A 86 -6.99 5.30 -14.49
CA ASP A 86 -8.28 4.93 -15.08
C ASP A 86 -8.14 3.72 -15.99
N LYS A 87 -7.05 3.62 -16.77
CA LYS A 87 -6.73 2.46 -17.58
C LYS A 87 -6.49 1.21 -16.74
N ALA A 88 -5.78 1.35 -15.62
CA ALA A 88 -5.58 0.26 -14.67
C ALA A 88 -6.90 -0.25 -14.08
N LEU A 89 -7.81 0.65 -13.72
CA LEU A 89 -9.15 0.31 -13.21
C LEU A 89 -10.02 -0.36 -14.27
N VAL A 90 -9.95 0.09 -15.52
CA VAL A 90 -10.66 -0.56 -16.64
C VAL A 90 -10.13 -1.99 -16.86
N SER A 91 -8.81 -2.16 -16.89
CA SER A 91 -8.16 -3.46 -17.07
C SER A 91 -8.56 -4.46 -15.98
N VAL A 92 -8.44 -4.08 -14.72
CA VAL A 92 -8.79 -4.97 -13.59
C VAL A 92 -10.26 -5.33 -13.58
N ASN A 93 -11.16 -4.40 -13.94
CA ASN A 93 -12.59 -4.69 -14.00
C ASN A 93 -12.92 -5.68 -15.11
N LYS A 94 -12.29 -5.59 -16.29
CA LYS A 94 -12.42 -6.60 -17.36
C LYS A 94 -11.95 -7.99 -16.89
N LEU A 95 -10.83 -8.05 -16.18
CA LEU A 95 -10.34 -9.29 -15.58
C LEU A 95 -11.37 -9.87 -14.61
N ILE A 96 -11.88 -9.06 -13.67
CA ILE A 96 -12.88 -9.48 -12.68
C ILE A 96 -14.15 -10.00 -13.38
N GLU A 97 -14.65 -9.32 -14.39
CA GLU A 97 -15.80 -9.76 -15.18
C GLU A 97 -15.60 -11.14 -15.81
N SER A 98 -14.38 -11.43 -16.25
CA SER A 98 -14.02 -12.70 -16.88
C SER A 98 -13.98 -13.87 -15.90
N ILE A 99 -13.61 -13.63 -14.64
CA ILE A 99 -13.38 -14.69 -13.65
C ILE A 99 -14.52 -14.85 -12.62
N GLN A 100 -15.27 -13.77 -12.30
CA GLN A 100 -16.23 -13.78 -11.18
C GLN A 100 -17.40 -14.77 -11.33
N LYS A 101 -17.67 -15.24 -12.54
CA LYS A 101 -18.73 -16.25 -12.80
C LYS A 101 -18.34 -17.63 -12.28
N ASN A 102 -17.04 -17.92 -12.18
CA ASN A 102 -16.48 -19.15 -11.62
C ASN A 102 -15.91 -18.89 -10.22
N PRO A 103 -16.56 -19.34 -9.14
CA PRO A 103 -16.12 -19.03 -7.77
C PRO A 103 -14.72 -19.56 -7.44
N ALA A 104 -14.35 -20.76 -7.93
CA ALA A 104 -13.05 -21.34 -7.65
C ALA A 104 -11.91 -20.50 -8.27
N LEU A 105 -12.07 -20.13 -9.54
CA LEU A 105 -11.12 -19.27 -10.24
C LEU A 105 -11.04 -17.89 -9.58
N PHE A 106 -12.20 -17.31 -9.23
CA PHE A 106 -12.25 -16.00 -8.59
C PHE A 106 -11.55 -15.98 -7.24
N ILE A 107 -11.69 -17.04 -6.44
CA ILE A 107 -10.99 -17.20 -5.17
C ILE A 107 -9.46 -17.24 -5.40
N GLN A 108 -8.98 -17.99 -6.39
CA GLN A 108 -7.56 -18.09 -6.71
C GLN A 108 -6.99 -16.72 -7.15
N PHE A 109 -7.67 -16.03 -8.04
CA PHE A 109 -7.25 -14.70 -8.53
C PHE A 109 -7.26 -13.65 -7.43
N THR A 110 -8.30 -13.63 -6.58
CA THR A 110 -8.36 -12.70 -5.44
C THR A 110 -7.23 -12.95 -4.45
N LYS A 111 -6.88 -14.22 -4.20
CA LYS A 111 -5.72 -14.57 -3.36
C LYS A 111 -4.40 -14.12 -4.00
N ALA A 112 -4.22 -14.32 -5.31
CA ALA A 112 -3.03 -13.86 -6.01
C ALA A 112 -2.92 -12.33 -6.03
N ALA A 113 -4.05 -11.63 -6.20
CA ALA A 113 -4.11 -10.17 -6.06
C ALA A 113 -3.72 -9.71 -4.65
N GLU A 114 -4.22 -10.37 -3.60
CA GLU A 114 -3.81 -10.10 -2.22
C GLU A 114 -2.30 -10.24 -2.03
N GLU A 115 -1.73 -11.36 -2.48
CA GLU A 115 -0.31 -11.65 -2.31
C GLU A 115 0.61 -10.66 -3.04
N ASN A 116 0.18 -10.13 -4.20
CA ASN A 116 1.03 -9.33 -5.08
C ASN A 116 0.68 -7.83 -5.11
N MET A 117 -0.45 -7.40 -4.53
CA MET A 117 -0.88 -5.99 -4.52
C MET A 117 -1.06 -5.43 -3.10
N TYR A 118 -1.13 -6.29 -2.08
CA TYR A 118 -1.47 -5.88 -0.72
C TYR A 118 -0.57 -6.52 0.35
N GLY A 119 -0.21 -7.78 0.20
CA GLY A 119 0.51 -8.57 1.20
C GLY A 119 1.93 -8.06 1.47
N PRO A 120 2.57 -8.55 2.54
CA PRO A 120 3.90 -8.08 2.96
C PRO A 120 5.02 -8.44 1.96
N ARG A 121 4.76 -9.36 1.05
CA ARG A 121 5.69 -9.74 -0.03
C ARG A 121 5.39 -9.09 -1.37
N ALA A 122 4.37 -8.22 -1.43
CA ALA A 122 4.06 -7.47 -2.64
C ALA A 122 5.19 -6.46 -2.93
N GLU A 123 5.73 -6.49 -4.14
CA GLU A 123 6.77 -5.54 -4.57
C GLU A 123 6.21 -4.13 -4.79
N VAL A 124 4.91 -4.08 -5.08
CA VAL A 124 4.17 -2.83 -5.29
C VAL A 124 2.79 -2.95 -4.64
N TRP A 125 2.45 -2.01 -3.78
CA TRP A 125 1.09 -1.88 -3.28
C TRP A 125 0.27 -1.03 -4.24
N VAL A 126 -0.85 -1.59 -4.74
CA VAL A 126 -1.75 -0.93 -5.69
C VAL A 126 -3.17 -1.02 -5.14
N ASP A 127 -3.39 -0.27 -4.07
CA ASP A 127 -4.61 -0.36 -3.27
C ASP A 127 -5.89 -0.12 -4.07
N GLU A 128 -5.86 0.86 -4.99
CA GLU A 128 -7.05 1.19 -5.79
C GLU A 128 -7.47 0.05 -6.71
N VAL A 129 -6.49 -0.68 -7.28
CA VAL A 129 -6.73 -1.86 -8.11
C VAL A 129 -7.18 -3.04 -7.25
N TYR A 130 -6.50 -3.26 -6.11
CA TYR A 130 -6.86 -4.34 -5.19
C TYR A 130 -8.26 -4.17 -4.60
N VAL A 131 -8.68 -2.95 -4.28
CA VAL A 131 -10.03 -2.64 -3.81
C VAL A 131 -11.11 -3.08 -4.80
N GLN A 132 -10.85 -3.09 -6.14
CA GLN A 132 -11.82 -3.62 -7.09
C GLN A 132 -12.05 -5.13 -6.90
N PHE A 133 -10.98 -5.90 -6.68
CA PHE A 133 -11.12 -7.33 -6.33
C PHE A 133 -11.93 -7.51 -5.05
N LEU A 134 -11.62 -6.75 -4.01
CA LEU A 134 -12.33 -6.83 -2.73
C LEU A 134 -13.82 -6.52 -2.88
N LYS A 135 -14.16 -5.43 -3.57
CA LYS A 135 -15.56 -5.02 -3.84
C LYS A 135 -16.34 -6.12 -4.57
N ALA A 136 -15.75 -6.65 -5.63
CA ALA A 136 -16.37 -7.71 -6.41
C ALA A 136 -16.51 -9.01 -5.61
N PHE A 137 -15.47 -9.39 -4.84
CA PHE A 137 -15.44 -10.61 -4.05
C PHE A 137 -16.49 -10.60 -2.94
N VAL A 138 -16.57 -9.52 -2.18
CA VAL A 138 -17.54 -9.36 -1.08
C VAL A 138 -18.99 -9.39 -1.61
N LYS A 139 -19.23 -8.79 -2.78
CA LYS A 139 -20.56 -8.77 -3.43
C LYS A 139 -20.94 -10.08 -4.10
N ASN A 140 -20.01 -10.98 -4.40
CA ASN A 140 -20.28 -12.19 -5.15
C ASN A 140 -21.12 -13.20 -4.36
N LYS A 141 -22.35 -13.48 -4.81
CA LYS A 141 -23.29 -14.40 -4.14
C LYS A 141 -22.88 -15.87 -4.20
N LYS A 142 -21.94 -16.23 -5.08
CA LYS A 142 -21.46 -17.62 -5.23
C LYS A 142 -20.27 -17.94 -4.31
N VAL A 143 -19.67 -16.94 -3.67
CA VAL A 143 -18.60 -17.11 -2.68
C VAL A 143 -19.23 -17.24 -1.29
N GLN A 144 -18.79 -18.23 -0.53
CA GLN A 144 -19.25 -18.49 0.85
C GLN A 144 -18.90 -17.31 1.78
N GLU A 145 -19.80 -17.00 2.73
CA GLU A 145 -19.65 -15.82 3.61
C GLU A 145 -18.40 -15.92 4.51
N GLU A 146 -18.05 -17.12 4.98
CA GLU A 146 -16.86 -17.33 5.81
C GLU A 146 -15.58 -16.88 5.12
N ARG A 147 -15.50 -17.05 3.79
CA ARG A 147 -14.35 -16.61 2.98
C ARG A 147 -14.31 -15.11 2.77
N LYS A 148 -15.44 -14.41 2.92
CA LYS A 148 -15.55 -12.96 2.72
C LYS A 148 -15.12 -12.13 3.92
N ASN A 149 -15.17 -12.69 5.15
CA ASN A 149 -14.95 -11.90 6.37
C ASN A 149 -13.60 -11.18 6.38
N LYS A 150 -12.52 -11.88 6.03
CA LYS A 150 -11.17 -11.29 5.90
C LYS A 150 -11.16 -10.14 4.90
N TYR A 151 -11.70 -10.37 3.71
CA TYR A 151 -11.69 -9.39 2.61
C TYR A 151 -12.63 -8.21 2.87
N ARG A 152 -13.70 -8.41 3.64
CA ARG A 152 -14.58 -7.31 4.09
C ARG A 152 -13.85 -6.37 5.03
N LYS A 153 -13.05 -6.89 5.98
CA LYS A 153 -12.21 -6.07 6.86
C LYS A 153 -11.16 -5.30 6.07
N GLN A 154 -10.45 -5.96 5.16
CA GLN A 154 -9.46 -5.30 4.29
C GLN A 154 -10.11 -4.21 3.43
N LEU A 155 -11.29 -4.47 2.84
CA LEU A 155 -12.03 -3.48 2.05
C LEU A 155 -12.36 -2.25 2.88
N GLN A 156 -12.90 -2.43 4.08
CA GLN A 156 -13.26 -1.33 4.97
C GLN A 156 -12.05 -0.44 5.29
N GLN A 157 -10.94 -1.04 5.68
CA GLN A 157 -9.71 -0.31 6.00
C GLN A 157 -9.12 0.41 4.78
N LEU A 158 -9.01 -0.28 3.64
CA LEU A 158 -8.41 0.32 2.45
C LEU A 158 -9.27 1.42 1.84
N GLU A 159 -10.59 1.21 1.75
CA GLU A 159 -11.50 2.16 1.10
C GLU A 159 -11.55 3.50 1.84
N SER A 160 -11.46 3.48 3.19
CA SER A 160 -11.36 4.70 4.01
C SER A 160 -10.01 5.39 3.93
N CYS A 161 -8.97 4.69 3.45
CA CYS A 161 -7.59 5.18 3.44
C CYS A 161 -6.98 5.27 2.03
N LEU A 162 -7.78 5.28 0.97
CA LEU A 162 -7.26 5.54 -0.38
C LEU A 162 -6.72 6.97 -0.50
N VAL A 163 -5.69 7.13 -1.31
CA VAL A 163 -5.21 8.48 -1.68
C VAL A 163 -6.35 9.24 -2.36
N GLY A 164 -6.59 10.48 -1.93
CA GLY A 164 -7.71 11.31 -2.35
C GLY A 164 -8.99 11.11 -1.54
N ALA A 165 -9.09 10.08 -0.70
CA ALA A 165 -10.22 9.93 0.22
C ALA A 165 -10.08 10.87 1.43
N LYS A 166 -11.23 11.20 2.05
CA LYS A 166 -11.26 11.93 3.32
C LYS A 166 -10.64 11.08 4.41
N ALA A 167 -9.63 11.58 5.10
CA ALA A 167 -9.02 10.88 6.22
C ALA A 167 -10.04 10.66 7.34
N PRO A 168 -10.16 9.46 7.93
CA PRO A 168 -11.06 9.22 9.05
C PRO A 168 -10.67 10.04 10.29
N GLY A 169 -11.64 10.62 10.97
CA GLY A 169 -11.48 11.17 12.31
C GLY A 169 -11.49 10.05 13.37
N PHE A 170 -10.87 10.29 14.51
CA PHE A 170 -10.88 9.34 15.62
C PHE A 170 -10.62 10.02 16.98
N GLU A 171 -10.94 9.31 18.05
CA GLU A 171 -10.64 9.71 19.41
C GLU A 171 -9.35 9.02 19.92
N PHE A 172 -8.64 9.70 20.79
CA PHE A 172 -7.41 9.19 21.40
C PHE A 172 -7.22 9.72 22.82
N GLU A 173 -6.57 8.95 23.67
CA GLU A 173 -6.09 9.41 24.99
C GLU A 173 -4.82 10.25 24.76
N ASN A 174 -4.83 11.50 25.19
CA ASN A 174 -3.64 12.36 25.12
C ASN A 174 -2.66 12.10 26.28
N ILE A 175 -1.50 12.78 26.26
CA ILE A 175 -0.45 12.61 27.29
C ILE A 175 -0.92 12.97 28.73
N LYS A 176 -2.01 13.73 28.88
CA LYS A 176 -2.60 14.09 30.18
C LYS A 176 -3.62 13.05 30.66
N GLY A 177 -3.84 11.96 29.91
CA GLY A 177 -4.82 10.94 30.24
C GLY A 177 -6.27 11.35 29.96
N THR A 178 -6.51 12.41 29.20
CA THR A 178 -7.85 12.86 28.80
C THR A 178 -8.12 12.52 27.33
N THR A 179 -9.41 12.36 26.99
CA THR A 179 -9.82 12.10 25.62
C THR A 179 -9.70 13.37 24.77
N SER A 180 -9.10 13.22 23.61
CA SER A 180 -9.01 14.22 22.55
C SER A 180 -9.51 13.63 21.23
N SER A 181 -9.85 14.48 20.27
CA SER A 181 -10.35 14.03 18.96
C SER A 181 -9.50 14.62 17.84
N TYR A 182 -9.21 13.82 16.85
CA TYR A 182 -8.62 14.25 15.58
C TYR A 182 -9.73 14.40 14.52
N PHE A 183 -9.76 15.57 13.90
CA PHE A 183 -10.60 15.86 12.76
C PHE A 183 -9.72 16.41 11.62
N PRO A 184 -9.68 15.74 10.46
CA PRO A 184 -8.79 16.12 9.35
C PRO A 184 -9.32 17.36 8.62
N MET A 185 -8.99 18.54 9.10
CA MET A 185 -9.40 19.82 8.51
C MET A 185 -8.42 20.96 8.82
N SER A 186 -8.35 21.91 7.91
CA SER A 186 -7.74 23.25 8.05
C SER A 186 -6.20 23.32 8.05
N THR A 187 -5.50 22.27 8.45
CA THR A 187 -4.04 22.27 8.55
C THR A 187 -3.50 20.98 7.94
N VAL A 188 -2.41 21.10 7.16
CA VAL A 188 -1.69 19.91 6.68
C VAL A 188 -1.25 19.10 7.89
N THR A 189 -1.61 17.82 7.94
CA THR A 189 -1.28 16.94 9.05
C THR A 189 -0.39 15.79 8.60
N MET A 190 0.74 15.62 9.29
CA MET A 190 1.52 14.40 9.23
C MET A 190 1.05 13.48 10.36
N LEU A 191 0.21 12.49 10.01
CA LEU A 191 -0.33 11.52 10.94
C LEU A 191 0.55 10.28 10.94
N ILE A 192 1.05 9.91 12.12
CA ILE A 192 2.02 8.83 12.29
C ILE A 192 1.49 7.85 13.33
N PHE A 193 1.41 6.59 12.92
CA PHE A 193 1.11 5.48 13.83
C PHE A 193 2.36 4.65 14.05
N GLY A 194 2.75 4.42 15.30
CA GLY A 194 3.97 3.67 15.57
C GLY A 194 4.17 3.34 17.05
N ASN A 195 5.15 2.48 17.32
CA ASN A 195 5.57 2.10 18.64
C ASN A 195 6.78 2.95 19.08
N PRO A 196 6.72 3.70 20.21
CA PRO A 196 7.84 4.52 20.66
C PRO A 196 9.08 3.71 21.05
N LYS A 197 8.94 2.39 21.29
CA LYS A 197 10.06 1.47 21.60
C LYS A 197 10.77 0.95 20.34
N ASP A 198 10.18 1.15 19.17
CA ASP A 198 10.79 0.72 17.92
C ASP A 198 12.05 1.55 17.59
N THR A 199 13.12 0.86 17.22
CA THR A 199 14.41 1.51 16.95
C THR A 199 14.39 2.33 15.67
N ASP A 200 13.72 1.85 14.62
CA ASP A 200 13.64 2.55 13.34
C ASP A 200 12.79 3.81 13.49
N TRP A 201 11.70 3.73 14.27
CA TRP A 201 10.94 4.91 14.64
C TRP A 201 11.75 5.94 15.42
N ARG A 202 12.54 5.52 16.41
CA ARG A 202 13.40 6.45 17.17
C ARG A 202 14.37 7.22 16.27
N LEU A 203 14.99 6.53 15.30
CA LEU A 203 15.88 7.16 14.32
C LEU A 203 15.10 8.08 13.37
N ALA A 204 13.91 7.68 12.93
CA ALA A 204 13.03 8.46 12.09
C ALA A 204 12.61 9.77 12.79
N ARG A 205 12.20 9.68 14.05
CA ARG A 205 11.85 10.83 14.89
C ARG A 205 13.00 11.84 15.01
N LEU A 206 14.21 11.38 15.32
CA LEU A 206 15.38 12.26 15.42
C LEU A 206 15.66 13.01 14.10
N ARG A 207 15.47 12.35 12.95
CA ARG A 207 15.60 13.01 11.64
C ARG A 207 14.54 14.07 11.43
N MET A 208 13.31 13.84 11.89
CA MET A 208 12.24 14.85 11.83
C MET A 208 12.55 16.05 12.73
N GLU A 209 12.98 15.82 13.95
CA GLU A 209 13.33 16.86 14.94
C GLU A 209 14.46 17.77 14.44
N THR A 210 15.41 17.22 13.69
CA THR A 210 16.53 17.96 13.12
C THR A 210 16.23 18.62 11.77
N ASN A 211 15.04 18.40 11.21
CA ASN A 211 14.64 19.01 9.94
C ASN A 211 14.13 20.43 10.14
N VAL A 212 14.99 21.42 9.82
CA VAL A 212 14.72 22.85 10.04
C VAL A 212 13.45 23.31 9.31
N SER A 213 13.23 22.86 8.07
CA SER A 213 12.06 23.28 7.29
C SER A 213 10.76 22.76 7.88
N LEU A 214 10.75 21.51 8.34
CA LEU A 214 9.61 20.91 9.02
C LEU A 214 9.32 21.62 10.34
N SER A 215 10.33 21.82 11.18
CA SER A 215 10.20 22.53 12.46
C SER A 215 9.61 23.92 12.25
N GLN A 216 10.14 24.72 11.32
CA GLN A 216 9.60 26.03 11.00
C GLN A 216 8.15 26.01 10.52
N ALA A 217 7.73 24.97 9.79
CA ALA A 217 6.36 24.82 9.33
C ALA A 217 5.41 24.48 10.49
N VAL A 218 5.86 23.65 11.44
CA VAL A 218 5.13 23.33 12.68
C VAL A 218 5.02 24.56 13.57
N ASP A 219 6.12 25.27 13.85
CA ASP A 219 6.15 26.49 14.67
C ASP A 219 5.19 27.57 14.15
N LYS A 220 5.05 27.68 12.82
CA LYS A 220 4.12 28.61 12.18
C LYS A 220 2.66 28.11 12.14
N GLY A 221 2.38 26.94 12.68
CA GLY A 221 1.04 26.33 12.67
C GLY A 221 0.54 25.91 11.28
N LYS A 222 1.44 25.85 10.28
CA LYS A 222 1.08 25.39 8.92
C LYS A 222 1.01 23.88 8.80
N VAL A 223 1.74 23.16 9.65
CA VAL A 223 1.79 21.71 9.72
C VAL A 223 1.50 21.25 11.15
N ASN A 224 0.66 20.24 11.27
CA ASN A 224 0.44 19.51 12.53
C ASN A 224 1.13 18.14 12.43
N ILE A 225 1.89 17.75 13.44
CA ILE A 225 2.40 16.40 13.59
C ILE A 225 1.57 15.71 14.67
N LEU A 226 0.87 14.67 14.28
CA LEU A 226 0.05 13.87 15.18
C LEU A 226 0.62 12.45 15.25
N TYR A 227 1.24 12.12 16.39
CA TYR A 227 1.79 10.80 16.66
C TYR A 227 0.85 10.00 17.55
N ILE A 228 0.42 8.85 17.10
CA ILE A 228 -0.54 7.98 17.80
C ILE A 228 0.06 6.58 17.99
N LEU A 229 0.08 6.14 19.25
CA LEU A 229 0.32 4.74 19.58
C LEU A 229 -0.94 3.93 19.24
N PRO A 230 -0.86 2.95 18.32
CA PRO A 230 -2.01 2.12 17.99
C PRO A 230 -2.23 0.97 18.97
N GLU A 231 -1.36 0.81 19.95
CA GLU A 231 -1.47 -0.13 21.09
C GLU A 231 -1.08 0.56 22.38
N LYS A 232 -1.90 0.36 23.41
CA LYS A 232 -1.59 0.90 24.74
C LYS A 232 -0.53 0.02 25.40
N ILE A 233 0.64 0.59 25.59
CA ILE A 233 1.74 -0.02 26.38
C ILE A 233 1.76 0.59 27.77
N GLU A 234 2.27 -0.19 28.73
CA GLU A 234 2.41 0.30 30.10
C GLU A 234 3.33 1.53 30.15
N ASN A 235 2.90 2.56 30.87
CA ASN A 235 3.63 3.83 31.05
C ASN A 235 3.99 4.54 29.72
N TRP A 236 3.14 4.42 28.69
CA TRP A 236 3.42 4.99 27.38
C TRP A 236 3.71 6.51 27.40
N GLN A 237 3.11 7.27 28.33
CA GLN A 237 3.36 8.69 28.48
C GLN A 237 4.83 8.96 28.81
N SER A 238 5.48 8.11 29.62
CA SER A 238 6.91 8.22 29.94
C SER A 238 7.78 7.93 28.71
N GLU A 239 7.39 7.01 27.84
CA GLU A 239 8.14 6.67 26.62
C GLU A 239 8.18 7.82 25.61
N VAL A 240 7.18 8.69 25.63
CA VAL A 240 7.08 9.85 24.74
C VAL A 240 7.37 11.19 25.42
N SER A 241 7.82 11.18 26.67
CA SER A 241 8.05 12.40 27.48
C SER A 241 9.10 13.34 26.89
N ASN A 242 10.02 12.83 26.06
CA ASN A 242 11.09 13.57 25.38
C ASN A 242 10.77 13.93 23.93
N TYR A 243 9.52 13.77 23.51
CA TYR A 243 9.09 14.18 22.16
C TYR A 243 8.87 15.70 22.11
N PRO A 244 8.97 16.33 20.94
CA PRO A 244 8.74 17.77 20.80
C PRO A 244 7.38 18.19 21.37
N SER A 245 7.36 19.28 22.12
CA SER A 245 6.16 19.77 22.81
C SER A 245 5.10 20.36 21.87
N ASP A 246 5.48 20.67 20.65
CA ASP A 246 4.64 21.15 19.55
C ASP A 246 3.97 20.02 18.75
N TRP A 247 4.33 18.77 19.05
CA TRP A 247 3.63 17.61 18.48
C TRP A 247 2.41 17.25 19.31
N THR A 248 1.35 16.84 18.64
CA THR A 248 0.22 16.21 19.30
C THR A 248 0.47 14.71 19.43
N ILE A 249 0.40 14.20 20.65
CA ILE A 249 0.75 12.81 20.96
C ILE A 249 -0.41 12.14 21.71
N GLY A 250 -0.72 10.91 21.32
CA GLY A 250 -1.77 10.14 21.97
C GLY A 250 -1.69 8.64 21.77
N CYS A 251 -2.66 7.94 22.34
CA CYS A 251 -2.85 6.51 22.20
C CYS A 251 -4.29 6.20 21.80
N SER A 252 -4.50 5.36 20.80
CA SER A 252 -5.83 4.94 20.35
C SER A 252 -5.79 3.55 19.73
N GLU A 253 -6.32 2.56 20.43
CA GLU A 253 -6.37 1.17 19.92
C GLU A 253 -7.37 1.01 18.76
N GLY A 254 -8.44 1.83 18.75
CA GLY A 254 -9.47 1.81 17.71
C GLY A 254 -8.99 2.20 16.32
N VAL A 255 -7.85 2.90 16.20
CA VAL A 255 -7.31 3.32 14.90
C VAL A 255 -6.92 2.14 14.00
N LYS A 256 -6.61 0.97 14.58
CA LYS A 256 -6.29 -0.25 13.81
C LYS A 256 -7.45 -0.78 12.98
N ASP A 257 -8.67 -0.44 13.31
CA ASP A 257 -9.85 -0.88 12.57
C ASP A 257 -10.22 0.07 11.42
N ILE A 258 -9.69 1.29 11.44
CA ILE A 258 -10.04 2.35 10.47
C ILE A 258 -8.88 2.80 9.58
N TYR A 259 -7.62 2.64 10.03
CA TYR A 259 -6.43 2.98 9.25
C TYR A 259 -5.69 1.72 8.79
N ASP A 260 -5.14 1.78 7.59
CA ASP A 260 -4.28 0.75 7.04
C ASP A 260 -2.86 0.90 7.60
N MET A 261 -2.47 -0.02 8.47
CA MET A 261 -1.18 -0.01 9.19
C MET A 261 -0.31 -1.22 8.80
N ARG A 262 -0.15 -1.47 7.49
CA ARG A 262 0.69 -2.57 6.98
C ARG A 262 2.18 -2.38 7.19
N VAL A 263 2.62 -1.17 7.47
CA VAL A 263 4.00 -0.82 7.81
C VAL A 263 4.06 -0.18 9.20
N ASP A 264 5.19 -0.32 9.85
CA ASP A 264 5.47 0.32 11.13
C ASP A 264 6.80 1.10 11.02
N PRO A 265 6.80 2.42 11.23
CA PRO A 265 5.64 3.28 11.45
C PRO A 265 4.80 3.47 10.18
N SER A 266 3.47 3.55 10.33
CA SER A 266 2.58 3.95 9.24
C SER A 266 2.45 5.46 9.18
N ILE A 267 2.74 6.06 8.03
CA ILE A 267 2.76 7.51 7.84
C ILE A 267 1.71 7.91 6.80
N TYR A 268 0.88 8.89 7.18
CA TYR A 268 -0.11 9.52 6.32
C TYR A 268 0.17 11.03 6.24
N VAL A 269 0.13 11.58 5.05
CA VAL A 269 0.06 13.03 4.84
C VAL A 269 -1.36 13.39 4.46
N VAL A 270 -1.99 14.22 5.28
CA VAL A 270 -3.36 14.68 5.08
C VAL A 270 -3.32 16.16 4.74
N GLY A 271 -3.93 16.55 3.62
CA GLY A 271 -4.00 17.92 3.16
C GLY A 271 -4.87 18.80 4.05
N SER A 272 -4.78 20.12 3.91
CA SER A 272 -5.62 21.09 4.62
C SER A 272 -7.11 20.96 4.27
N ASP A 273 -7.43 20.33 3.13
CA ASP A 273 -8.78 19.95 2.74
C ASP A 273 -9.27 18.67 3.45
N GLY A 274 -8.40 18.02 4.23
CA GLY A 274 -8.66 16.80 4.97
C GLY A 274 -8.60 15.52 4.13
N ASN A 275 -8.15 15.59 2.89
CA ASN A 275 -7.98 14.40 2.07
C ASN A 275 -6.58 13.79 2.27
N ILE A 276 -6.48 12.47 2.16
CA ILE A 276 -5.18 11.77 2.20
C ILE A 276 -4.42 12.10 0.92
N PHE A 277 -3.32 12.82 1.06
CA PHE A 277 -2.42 13.16 -0.03
C PHE A 277 -1.48 12.00 -0.38
N MET A 278 -0.94 11.33 0.66
CA MET A 278 -0.14 10.11 0.51
C MET A 278 -0.17 9.27 1.79
N LYS A 279 0.17 8.00 1.66
CA LYS A 279 0.26 7.06 2.78
C LYS A 279 1.37 6.03 2.57
N ASN A 280 1.88 5.50 3.69
CA ASN A 280 2.83 4.39 3.71
C ASN A 280 4.06 4.62 2.81
N VAL A 281 4.50 5.87 2.74
CA VAL A 281 5.70 6.28 2.00
C VAL A 281 6.89 6.40 2.94
N PRO A 282 8.14 6.36 2.41
CA PRO A 282 9.31 6.63 3.23
C PRO A 282 9.21 7.98 3.93
N LEU A 283 9.72 8.06 5.17
CA LEU A 283 9.65 9.27 6.00
C LEU A 283 10.16 10.51 5.27
N GLU A 284 11.29 10.41 4.58
CA GLU A 284 11.86 11.54 3.85
C GLU A 284 10.92 12.08 2.78
N THR A 285 10.24 11.16 2.06
CA THR A 285 9.24 11.54 1.06
C THR A 285 8.06 12.26 1.73
N ALA A 286 7.57 11.74 2.86
CA ALA A 286 6.47 12.37 3.59
C ALA A 286 6.85 13.77 4.09
N VAL A 287 8.05 13.93 4.69
CA VAL A 287 8.55 15.22 5.21
C VAL A 287 8.70 16.24 4.09
N ASN A 288 9.33 15.87 2.98
CA ASN A 288 9.49 16.77 1.82
C ASN A 288 8.13 17.21 1.27
N SER A 289 7.19 16.28 1.14
CA SER A 289 5.84 16.59 0.63
C SER A 289 5.06 17.52 1.56
N VAL A 290 5.14 17.29 2.87
CA VAL A 290 4.49 18.18 3.86
C VAL A 290 5.06 19.59 3.78
N VAL A 291 6.39 19.74 3.67
CA VAL A 291 7.04 21.04 3.54
C VAL A 291 6.66 21.73 2.23
N ASP A 292 6.56 20.99 1.13
CA ASP A 292 6.19 21.54 -0.18
C ASP A 292 4.72 22.00 -0.25
N LEU A 293 3.82 21.28 0.42
CA LEU A 293 2.39 21.63 0.49
C LEU A 293 2.12 22.96 1.22
N VAL A 294 3.07 23.45 2.03
CA VAL A 294 2.87 24.63 2.88
C VAL A 294 3.78 25.83 2.53
N LYS A 295 4.60 25.70 1.49
CA LYS A 295 5.38 26.82 0.93
C LYS A 295 4.45 27.85 0.29
#